data_103bd460163a7664ef48ea69687a9be6
#
_entry.id   103bd460163a7664ef48ea69687a9be6
#
_cell.length_a   1.000
_cell.length_b   1.000
_cell.length_c   1.000
_cell.angle_alpha   90.00
_cell.angle_beta   90.00
_cell.angle_gamma   90.00
#
_symmetry.space_group_name_H-M   'P 1'
#
loop_
_entity.id
_entity.type
_entity.pdbx_description
1 polymer ?
#
loop_
_entity_poly.entity_id
_entity_poly.type
_entity_poly.pdbx_seq_one_letter_code
_entity_poly.pdbx_strand_id
1 'polypeptide(L)'
;MRNPLLQACAMALIGLTLAGCASTPAPSTIADTTARTPQLSTLNRLIVEAGLGDTLRSQGPFTVFAPSDDAFKAVPAKTLAELGSNKELLKSVLTFHVVPGKTMAADVKNGNAKTVNGANLALGKAGTMVTVEEAVVVQADVAASNGVVHVIDRVLLPPKQ
;
A
#
# COMPACT_ATOMS: atom_id res chain seq x y z
N MET A 1 -10.14 3.65 83.04
CA MET A 1 -11.39 2.83 82.85
C MET A 1 -11.66 2.69 81.36
N ARG A 2 -11.49 1.46 80.92
CA ARG A 2 -12.23 0.76 79.84
C ARG A 2 -12.12 1.25 78.40
N ASN A 3 -11.37 0.47 77.67
CA ASN A 3 -11.59 0.06 76.27
C ASN A 3 -13.08 -0.18 75.95
N PRO A 4 -13.52 -0.32 74.75
CA PRO A 4 -12.92 -1.25 73.76
C PRO A 4 -12.95 -0.81 72.28
N LEU A 5 -12.05 -1.35 71.51
CA LEU A 5 -12.27 -2.20 70.36
C LEU A 5 -13.38 -1.75 69.37
N LEU A 6 -13.00 -1.26 68.21
CA LEU A 6 -13.67 -1.64 66.98
C LEU A 6 -12.68 -1.82 65.84
N GLN A 7 -12.57 -3.05 65.44
CA GLN A 7 -11.98 -3.51 64.22
C GLN A 7 -12.71 -2.88 63.02
N ALA A 8 -11.97 -2.24 62.15
CA ALA A 8 -12.47 -1.90 60.85
C ALA A 8 -11.69 -2.70 59.81
N CYS A 9 -12.34 -3.69 59.25
CA CYS A 9 -11.86 -4.46 58.11
C CYS A 9 -11.58 -3.55 56.92
N ALA A 10 -10.32 -3.40 56.58
CA ALA A 10 -9.94 -2.82 55.33
C ALA A 10 -10.06 -3.89 54.24
N MET A 11 -11.17 -3.87 53.50
CA MET A 11 -11.30 -4.60 52.24
C MET A 11 -10.44 -3.90 51.20
N ALA A 12 -9.30 -4.51 50.91
CA ALA A 12 -8.49 -4.16 49.78
C ALA A 12 -9.21 -4.61 48.49
N LEU A 13 -9.83 -3.67 47.81
CA LEU A 13 -10.30 -3.86 46.44
C LEU A 13 -9.08 -3.80 45.54
N ILE A 14 -8.57 -4.97 45.22
CA ILE A 14 -7.58 -5.13 44.14
C ILE A 14 -8.32 -4.84 42.83
N GLY A 15 -8.19 -3.60 42.36
CA GLY A 15 -8.58 -3.20 41.03
C GLY A 15 -7.67 -3.87 40.02
N LEU A 16 -8.12 -4.95 39.41
CA LEU A 16 -7.50 -5.59 38.27
C LEU A 16 -7.64 -4.66 37.06
N THR A 17 -6.70 -3.74 36.90
CA THR A 17 -6.57 -2.98 35.66
C THR A 17 -6.10 -3.93 34.57
N LEU A 18 -7.04 -4.39 33.72
CA LEU A 18 -6.71 -4.94 32.41
C LEU A 18 -6.06 -3.81 31.63
N ALA A 19 -4.72 -3.76 31.64
CA ALA A 19 -3.97 -3.04 30.65
C ALA A 19 -4.22 -3.74 29.32
N GLY A 20 -5.26 -3.31 28.61
CA GLY A 20 -5.45 -3.66 27.20
C GLY A 20 -4.21 -3.18 26.46
N CYS A 21 -3.35 -4.11 26.08
CA CYS A 21 -2.33 -3.85 25.08
C CYS A 21 -3.06 -3.45 23.79
N ALA A 22 -3.27 -2.16 23.59
CA ALA A 22 -3.52 -1.62 22.28
C ALA A 22 -2.25 -1.87 21.48
N SER A 23 -2.19 -3.00 20.79
CA SER A 23 -1.19 -3.26 19.76
C SER A 23 -1.41 -2.21 18.70
N THR A 24 -0.70 -1.10 18.79
CA THR A 24 -0.53 -0.19 17.67
C THR A 24 0.05 -1.03 16.55
N PRO A 25 -0.65 -1.22 15.42
CA PRO A 25 -0.11 -2.00 14.33
C PRO A 25 1.22 -1.36 13.94
N ALA A 26 2.29 -2.15 13.94
CA ALA A 26 3.59 -1.69 13.48
C ALA A 26 3.40 -1.06 12.09
N PRO A 27 4.09 0.07 11.80
CA PRO A 27 3.95 0.75 10.54
C PRO A 27 4.26 -0.24 9.41
N SER A 28 3.22 -0.59 8.65
CA SER A 28 3.33 -1.55 7.56
C SER A 28 4.03 -0.90 6.37
N THR A 29 5.02 -1.57 5.82
CA THR A 29 5.65 -1.13 4.57
C THR A 29 4.66 -1.22 3.39
N ILE A 30 5.02 -0.66 2.24
CA ILE A 30 4.20 -0.78 1.02
C ILE A 30 3.95 -2.26 0.70
N ALA A 31 4.97 -3.11 0.79
CA ALA A 31 4.83 -4.54 0.55
C ALA A 31 3.88 -5.22 1.55
N ASP A 32 3.95 -4.85 2.82
CA ASP A 32 3.04 -5.39 3.84
C ASP A 32 1.61 -4.85 3.68
N THR A 33 1.47 -3.60 3.27
CA THR A 33 0.18 -2.98 2.99
C THR A 33 -0.51 -3.67 1.82
N THR A 34 0.21 -3.94 0.72
CA THR A 34 -0.33 -4.68 -0.42
C THR A 34 -0.70 -6.12 -0.05
N ALA A 35 0.09 -6.78 0.79
CA ALA A 35 -0.19 -8.14 1.26
C ALA A 35 -1.44 -8.23 2.15
N ARG A 36 -1.76 -7.17 2.90
CA ARG A 36 -2.92 -7.11 3.78
C ARG A 36 -4.20 -6.60 3.11
N THR A 37 -4.09 -6.03 1.92
CA THR A 37 -5.22 -5.50 1.17
C THR A 37 -5.80 -6.59 0.27
N PRO A 38 -7.00 -7.14 0.55
CA PRO A 38 -7.55 -8.28 -0.16
C PRO A 38 -7.66 -8.08 -1.67
N GLN A 39 -7.99 -6.88 -2.10
CA GLN A 39 -8.14 -6.52 -3.51
C GLN A 39 -6.81 -6.35 -4.27
N LEU A 40 -5.67 -6.55 -3.61
CA LEU A 40 -4.32 -6.46 -4.19
C LEU A 40 -3.58 -7.81 -4.13
N SER A 41 -4.31 -8.91 -3.97
CA SER A 41 -3.74 -10.25 -3.82
C SER A 41 -2.91 -10.67 -5.04
N THR A 42 -3.41 -10.40 -6.24
CA THR A 42 -2.72 -10.66 -7.50
C THR A 42 -1.44 -9.83 -7.62
N LEU A 43 -1.52 -8.54 -7.31
CA LEU A 43 -0.35 -7.65 -7.31
C LEU A 43 0.72 -8.15 -6.32
N ASN A 44 0.33 -8.49 -5.10
CA ASN A 44 1.27 -8.98 -4.08
C ASN A 44 2.00 -10.25 -4.56
N ARG A 45 1.28 -11.18 -5.18
CA ARG A 45 1.88 -12.39 -5.77
C ARG A 45 2.91 -12.04 -6.84
N LEU A 46 2.59 -11.12 -7.74
CA LEU A 46 3.50 -10.67 -8.81
C LEU A 46 4.73 -9.94 -8.26
N ILE A 47 4.58 -9.14 -7.19
CA ILE A 47 5.70 -8.49 -6.50
C ILE A 47 6.68 -9.54 -5.95
N VAL A 48 6.17 -10.59 -5.32
CA VAL A 48 7.00 -11.69 -4.78
C VAL A 48 7.68 -12.45 -5.93
N GLU A 49 6.96 -12.75 -7.00
CA GLU A 49 7.48 -13.46 -8.17
C GLU A 49 8.57 -12.69 -8.91
N ALA A 50 8.42 -11.35 -8.98
CA ALA A 50 9.41 -10.44 -9.54
C ALA A 50 10.62 -10.20 -8.64
N GLY A 51 10.55 -10.62 -7.36
CA GLY A 51 11.60 -10.35 -6.36
C GLY A 51 11.70 -8.89 -5.95
N LEU A 52 10.63 -8.10 -6.10
CA LEU A 52 10.60 -6.67 -5.78
C LEU A 52 10.15 -6.39 -4.34
N GLY A 53 9.85 -7.41 -3.56
CA GLY A 53 9.42 -7.27 -2.18
C GLY A 53 10.39 -6.47 -1.33
N ASP A 54 11.69 -6.72 -1.46
CA ASP A 54 12.73 -6.00 -0.72
C ASP A 54 12.87 -4.55 -1.19
N THR A 55 12.73 -4.31 -2.47
CA THR A 55 12.72 -2.94 -3.03
C THR A 55 11.56 -2.12 -2.45
N LEU A 56 10.37 -2.71 -2.35
CA LEU A 56 9.19 -2.06 -1.78
C LEU A 56 9.20 -2.00 -0.24
N ARG A 57 10.11 -2.71 0.41
CA ARG A 57 10.39 -2.58 1.85
C ARG A 57 11.52 -1.63 2.15
N SER A 58 12.31 -1.24 1.15
CA SER A 58 13.43 -0.32 1.33
C SER A 58 12.96 1.06 1.83
N GLN A 59 13.92 1.83 2.32
CA GLN A 59 13.64 3.19 2.78
C GLN A 59 13.19 4.06 1.59
N GLY A 60 11.87 4.43 1.62
CA GLY A 60 11.29 5.36 0.66
C GLY A 60 11.69 6.81 0.94
N PRO A 61 10.87 7.76 0.56
CA PRO A 61 9.46 7.59 0.23
C PRO A 61 9.18 7.10 -1.19
N PHE A 62 8.14 6.27 -1.33
CA PHE A 62 7.64 5.83 -2.62
C PHE A 62 6.13 6.04 -2.74
N THR A 63 5.66 6.27 -3.96
CA THR A 63 4.24 6.21 -4.30
C THR A 63 4.02 5.04 -5.23
N VAL A 64 3.13 4.13 -4.87
CA VAL A 64 2.82 2.95 -5.66
C VAL A 64 1.40 3.04 -6.17
N PHE A 65 1.23 2.96 -7.48
CA PHE A 65 -0.06 2.81 -8.13
C PHE A 65 -0.37 1.32 -8.26
N ALA A 66 -1.17 0.80 -7.32
CA ALA A 66 -1.44 -0.62 -7.17
C ALA A 66 -2.71 -1.00 -7.96
N PRO A 67 -2.60 -1.75 -9.07
CA PRO A 67 -3.78 -2.25 -9.76
C PRO A 67 -4.52 -3.27 -8.90
N SER A 68 -5.86 -3.13 -8.83
CA SER A 68 -6.73 -4.08 -8.13
C SER A 68 -6.79 -5.44 -8.85
N ASP A 69 -7.27 -6.46 -8.15
CA ASP A 69 -7.51 -7.77 -8.77
C ASP A 69 -8.47 -7.70 -9.96
N ASP A 70 -9.44 -6.75 -9.92
CA ASP A 70 -10.34 -6.49 -11.03
C ASP A 70 -9.62 -5.84 -12.22
N ALA A 71 -8.62 -4.99 -11.95
CA ALA A 71 -7.76 -4.44 -12.98
C ALA A 71 -7.02 -5.53 -13.77
N PHE A 72 -6.54 -6.56 -13.07
CA PHE A 72 -5.89 -7.71 -13.71
C PHE A 72 -6.85 -8.56 -14.53
N LYS A 73 -8.12 -8.67 -14.14
CA LYS A 73 -9.16 -9.35 -14.93
C LYS A 73 -9.44 -8.67 -16.26
N ALA A 74 -9.26 -7.35 -16.32
CA ALA A 74 -9.44 -6.56 -17.53
C ALA A 74 -8.25 -6.70 -18.51
N VAL A 75 -7.10 -7.20 -18.05
CA VAL A 75 -5.92 -7.41 -18.90
C VAL A 75 -6.12 -8.65 -19.77
N PRO A 76 -5.80 -8.59 -21.08
CA PRO A 76 -5.87 -9.77 -21.95
C PRO A 76 -5.03 -10.94 -21.40
N ALA A 77 -5.60 -12.15 -21.45
CA ALA A 77 -4.93 -13.35 -20.93
C ALA A 77 -3.54 -13.59 -21.53
N LYS A 78 -3.34 -13.19 -22.80
CA LYS A 78 -2.04 -13.23 -23.47
C LYS A 78 -1.01 -12.36 -22.77
N THR A 79 -1.37 -11.12 -22.43
CA THR A 79 -0.47 -10.19 -21.71
C THR A 79 -0.16 -10.69 -20.31
N LEU A 80 -1.15 -11.24 -19.60
CA LEU A 80 -0.90 -11.85 -18.28
C LEU A 80 0.05 -13.06 -18.38
N ALA A 81 -0.10 -13.91 -19.41
CA ALA A 81 0.81 -15.02 -19.65
C ALA A 81 2.23 -14.54 -19.98
N GLU A 82 2.37 -13.48 -20.77
CA GLU A 82 3.65 -12.86 -21.07
C GLU A 82 4.32 -12.29 -19.80
N LEU A 83 3.55 -11.64 -18.93
CA LEU A 83 4.04 -11.13 -17.64
C LEU A 83 4.49 -12.27 -16.72
N GLY A 84 3.74 -13.38 -16.67
CA GLY A 84 4.10 -14.54 -15.85
C GLY A 84 5.30 -15.33 -16.38
N SER A 85 5.55 -15.31 -17.70
CA SER A 85 6.66 -16.03 -18.32
C SER A 85 7.95 -15.21 -18.45
N ASN A 86 7.85 -13.88 -18.43
CA ASN A 86 8.98 -12.97 -18.61
C ASN A 86 9.18 -12.09 -17.37
N LYS A 87 10.13 -12.50 -16.52
CA LYS A 87 10.45 -11.77 -15.28
C LYS A 87 10.95 -10.35 -15.52
N GLU A 88 11.67 -10.11 -16.61
CA GLU A 88 12.17 -8.77 -16.95
C GLU A 88 11.00 -7.83 -17.32
N LEU A 89 10.05 -8.33 -18.11
CA LEU A 89 8.85 -7.59 -18.45
C LEU A 89 8.00 -7.33 -17.19
N LEU A 90 7.83 -8.35 -16.34
CA LEU A 90 7.11 -8.20 -15.07
C LEU A 90 7.75 -7.14 -14.17
N LYS A 91 9.07 -7.17 -14.05
CA LYS A 91 9.84 -6.20 -13.27
C LYS A 91 9.70 -4.79 -13.84
N SER A 92 9.78 -4.66 -15.17
CA SER A 92 9.59 -3.40 -15.87
C SER A 92 8.20 -2.81 -15.63
N VAL A 93 7.15 -3.64 -15.73
CA VAL A 93 5.77 -3.22 -15.46
C VAL A 93 5.61 -2.80 -14.00
N LEU A 94 6.09 -3.60 -13.04
CA LEU A 94 5.96 -3.27 -11.63
C LEU A 94 6.73 -2.01 -11.23
N THR A 95 7.94 -1.80 -11.77
CA THR A 95 8.71 -0.57 -11.52
C THR A 95 8.11 0.65 -12.22
N PHE A 96 7.35 0.45 -13.29
CA PHE A 96 6.56 1.50 -13.93
C PHE A 96 5.40 1.98 -13.05
N HIS A 97 4.86 1.12 -12.18
CA HIS A 97 3.84 1.48 -11.20
C HIS A 97 4.38 2.22 -9.96
N VAL A 98 5.70 2.33 -9.84
CA VAL A 98 6.37 2.94 -8.68
C VAL A 98 6.96 4.27 -9.06
N VAL A 99 6.58 5.31 -8.33
CA VAL A 99 7.13 6.67 -8.48
C VAL A 99 7.95 6.99 -7.23
N PRO A 100 9.19 7.47 -7.38
CA PRO A 100 9.98 7.92 -6.24
C PRO A 100 9.35 9.19 -5.64
N GLY A 101 9.29 9.25 -4.32
CA GLY A 101 8.67 10.35 -3.59
C GLY A 101 7.29 9.99 -3.06
N LYS A 102 6.87 10.67 -1.99
CA LYS A 102 5.54 10.54 -1.41
C LYS A 102 4.63 11.56 -2.04
N THR A 103 3.66 11.11 -2.83
CA THR A 103 2.66 11.95 -3.47
C THR A 103 1.27 11.55 -2.98
N MET A 104 0.64 12.39 -2.20
CA MET A 104 -0.76 12.21 -1.80
C MET A 104 -1.68 12.59 -2.96
N ALA A 105 -2.91 12.06 -2.98
CA ALA A 105 -3.89 12.41 -4.01
C ALA A 105 -4.18 13.92 -4.06
N ALA A 106 -4.08 14.59 -2.92
CA ALA A 106 -4.21 16.05 -2.84
C ALA A 106 -3.09 16.78 -3.58
N ASP A 107 -1.87 16.25 -3.54
CA ASP A 107 -0.65 16.84 -4.09
C ASP A 107 -0.43 16.50 -5.57
N VAL A 108 -1.18 15.54 -6.10
CA VAL A 108 -1.12 15.18 -7.53
C VAL A 108 -1.44 16.41 -8.38
N LYS A 109 -0.53 16.73 -9.28
CA LYS A 109 -0.68 17.77 -10.29
C LYS A 109 -0.78 17.15 -11.66
N ASN A 110 -1.48 17.84 -12.57
CA ASN A 110 -1.51 17.43 -13.97
C ASN A 110 -0.10 17.56 -14.55
N GLY A 111 0.41 16.47 -15.09
CA GLY A 111 1.76 16.42 -15.66
C GLY A 111 2.35 15.02 -15.65
N ASN A 112 3.63 14.93 -15.95
CA ASN A 112 4.33 13.66 -16.00
C ASN A 112 5.16 13.46 -14.73
N ALA A 113 5.05 12.27 -14.12
CA ALA A 113 5.92 11.81 -13.05
C ALA A 113 6.91 10.78 -13.60
N LYS A 114 8.17 10.89 -13.22
CA LYS A 114 9.18 9.91 -13.58
C LYS A 114 9.06 8.69 -12.67
N THR A 115 8.90 7.52 -13.26
CA THR A 115 8.82 6.26 -12.51
C THR A 115 10.20 5.69 -12.18
N VAL A 116 10.26 4.71 -11.29
CA VAL A 116 11.50 3.96 -10.99
C VAL A 116 12.03 3.23 -12.21
N ASN A 117 11.15 2.85 -13.14
CA ASN A 117 11.53 2.29 -14.43
C ASN A 117 12.25 3.30 -15.36
N GLY A 118 12.20 4.59 -15.04
CA GLY A 118 12.78 5.67 -15.86
C GLY A 118 11.83 6.25 -16.90
N ALA A 119 10.70 5.60 -17.18
CA ALA A 119 9.67 6.12 -18.06
C ALA A 119 8.81 7.18 -17.36
N ASN A 120 8.18 8.05 -18.14
CA ASN A 120 7.25 9.04 -17.63
C ASN A 120 5.85 8.42 -17.51
N LEU A 121 5.17 8.79 -16.45
CA LEU A 121 3.79 8.39 -16.15
C LEU A 121 2.92 9.65 -16.14
N ALA A 122 1.91 9.70 -16.98
CA ALA A 122 1.01 10.85 -17.02
C ALA A 122 0.04 10.82 -15.83
N LEU A 123 0.06 11.88 -15.05
CA LEU A 123 -0.84 12.09 -13.93
C LEU A 123 -1.87 13.17 -14.28
N GLY A 124 -3.12 12.89 -14.01
CA GLY A 124 -4.22 13.84 -14.15
C GLY A 124 -5.00 13.98 -12.86
N LYS A 125 -5.50 15.19 -12.61
CA LYS A 125 -6.38 15.47 -11.49
C LYS A 125 -7.54 16.34 -11.97
N ALA A 126 -8.74 15.86 -11.72
CA ALA A 126 -9.99 16.57 -12.01
C ALA A 126 -10.85 16.59 -10.74
N GLY A 127 -10.80 17.71 -10.01
CA GLY A 127 -11.44 17.81 -8.70
C GLY A 127 -10.84 16.83 -7.69
N THR A 128 -11.63 15.88 -7.22
CA THR A 128 -11.19 14.80 -6.29
C THR A 128 -10.72 13.55 -7.02
N MET A 129 -10.97 13.45 -8.32
CA MET A 129 -10.59 12.30 -9.14
C MET A 129 -9.14 12.43 -9.57
N VAL A 130 -8.37 11.38 -9.31
CA VAL A 130 -6.98 11.24 -9.78
C VAL A 130 -6.95 10.19 -10.86
N THR A 131 -6.31 10.49 -11.97
CA THR A 131 -6.07 9.56 -13.07
C THR A 131 -4.57 9.37 -13.26
N VAL A 132 -4.21 8.18 -13.68
CA VAL A 132 -2.82 7.78 -13.94
C VAL A 132 -2.81 7.06 -15.28
N GLU A 133 -2.29 7.72 -16.32
CA GLU A 133 -2.45 7.29 -17.70
C GLU A 133 -3.95 7.11 -18.04
N GLU A 134 -4.35 5.88 -18.36
CA GLU A 134 -5.75 5.51 -18.63
C GLU A 134 -6.48 4.92 -17.41
N ALA A 135 -5.80 4.82 -16.27
CA ALA A 135 -6.35 4.27 -15.03
C ALA A 135 -6.94 5.36 -14.15
N VAL A 136 -7.97 5.00 -13.40
CA VAL A 136 -8.57 5.86 -12.37
C VAL A 136 -8.18 5.34 -10.99
N VAL A 137 -7.83 6.25 -10.09
CA VAL A 137 -7.58 5.92 -8.69
C VAL A 137 -8.92 5.68 -8.00
N VAL A 138 -9.17 4.43 -7.62
CA VAL A 138 -10.40 4.01 -6.93
C VAL A 138 -10.30 4.13 -5.42
N GLN A 139 -9.08 4.00 -4.89
CA GLN A 139 -8.78 4.23 -3.49
C GLN A 139 -7.44 4.94 -3.37
N ALA A 140 -7.46 6.13 -2.83
CA ALA A 140 -6.28 6.97 -2.68
C ALA A 140 -5.73 6.93 -1.24
N ASP A 141 -4.49 7.38 -1.09
CA ASP A 141 -3.87 7.70 0.20
C ASP A 141 -3.84 6.54 1.21
N VAL A 142 -3.67 5.31 0.74
CA VAL A 142 -3.41 4.17 1.62
C VAL A 142 -2.00 4.31 2.17
N ALA A 143 -1.91 4.73 3.44
CA ALA A 143 -0.64 5.04 4.09
C ALA A 143 0.20 3.78 4.33
N ALA A 144 1.47 3.86 4.00
CA ALA A 144 2.50 2.91 4.37
C ALA A 144 3.66 3.63 5.08
N SER A 145 4.45 2.89 5.85
CA SER A 145 5.57 3.46 6.62
C SER A 145 6.65 4.09 5.74
N ASN A 146 6.82 3.56 4.55
CA ASN A 146 7.81 4.01 3.57
C ASN A 146 7.20 4.61 2.31
N GLY A 147 5.91 5.03 2.35
CA GLY A 147 5.28 5.70 1.22
C GLY A 147 3.76 5.69 1.27
N VAL A 148 3.17 5.74 0.09
CA VAL A 148 1.71 5.75 -0.13
C VAL A 148 1.35 4.78 -1.25
N VAL A 149 0.22 4.11 -1.11
CA VAL A 149 -0.35 3.24 -2.13
C VAL A 149 -1.66 3.84 -2.63
N HIS A 150 -1.80 3.96 -3.93
CA HIS A 150 -3.04 4.33 -4.60
C HIS A 150 -3.55 3.14 -5.39
N VAL A 151 -4.76 2.69 -5.10
CA VAL A 151 -5.38 1.57 -5.83
C VAL A 151 -6.00 2.10 -7.12
N ILE A 152 -5.66 1.47 -8.23
CA ILE A 152 -6.13 1.84 -9.57
C ILE A 152 -6.94 0.71 -10.21
N ASP A 153 -7.82 1.08 -11.13
CA ASP A 153 -8.76 0.18 -11.82
C ASP A 153 -8.19 -0.50 -13.08
N ARG A 154 -6.95 -0.14 -13.47
CA ARG A 154 -6.28 -0.71 -14.63
C ARG A 154 -4.80 -0.96 -14.38
N VAL A 155 -4.24 -1.92 -15.08
CA VAL A 155 -2.79 -2.19 -15.08
C VAL A 155 -2.12 -1.27 -16.07
N LEU A 156 -1.09 -0.54 -15.62
CA LEU A 156 -0.30 0.33 -16.46
C LEU A 156 0.76 -0.50 -17.19
N LEU A 157 0.81 -0.36 -18.49
CA LEU A 157 1.81 -1.02 -19.31
C LEU A 157 2.82 0.02 -19.79
N PRO A 158 4.13 -0.19 -19.54
CA PRO A 158 5.14 0.72 -20.06
C PRO A 158 5.10 0.72 -21.58
N PRO A 159 5.38 1.85 -22.23
CA PRO A 159 5.47 1.90 -23.68
C PRO A 159 6.57 0.94 -24.14
N LYS A 160 6.30 0.20 -25.22
CA LYS A 160 7.29 -0.71 -25.81
C LYS A 160 8.48 0.13 -26.27
N GLN A 161 9.64 -0.13 -25.71
CA GLN A 161 10.91 0.40 -26.17
C GLN A 161 11.38 -0.34 -27.41
#